data_c626d7b62a1e1b7f55ae2552231115bf
#
_entry.id   c626d7b62a1e1b7f55ae2552231115bf
#
_cell.length_a   1.000
_cell.length_b   1.000
_cell.length_c   1.000
_cell.angle_alpha   90.00
_cell.angle_beta   90.00
_cell.angle_gamma   90.00
#
_symmetry.space_group_name_H-M   'P 1'
#
loop_
_entity.id
_entity.type
_entity.pdbx_description
1 polymer ?
#
loop_
_entity_poly.entity_id
_entity_poly.type
_entity_poly.pdbx_seq_one_letter_code
_entity_poly.pdbx_strand_id
1 'polypeptide(L)'
;VVPVENSSEGSVTAVMDLFVTSPLKICAQINLNIRNSLMADIPREHIRILYSHPQVLGQTRNWIQRHFPNAELVETSSTTKASILAKENAAMGAASLGCPLAAELFGLNILEEDVQDQSCNTTRFAVIGRQETQPSGRDRTSLLIRIQHKPGTLAEVVNCFQRHNNNLIRIESRPSKVINWEYVFYIDAAGHIQESPLRETLPELEQHCSMLKILGSYADTD
;
A
#
# COMPACT_ATOMS: atom_id res chain seq x y z
N VAL A 1 4.77 11.49 -2.81
CA VAL A 1 3.77 10.45 -2.53
C VAL A 1 4.45 9.10 -2.61
N VAL A 2 4.23 8.23 -1.62
CA VAL A 2 4.83 6.89 -1.55
C VAL A 2 3.77 5.85 -1.17
N PRO A 3 3.80 4.63 -1.74
CA PRO A 3 2.90 3.56 -1.33
C PRO A 3 3.33 3.02 0.04
N VAL A 4 2.38 2.82 0.94
CA VAL A 4 2.67 2.29 2.30
C VAL A 4 2.07 0.93 2.55
N GLU A 5 0.94 0.62 1.90
CA GLU A 5 0.23 -0.63 2.11
C GLU A 5 -0.64 -0.97 0.90
N ASN A 6 -0.75 -2.25 0.58
CA ASN A 6 -1.71 -2.78 -0.37
C ASN A 6 -2.61 -3.81 0.33
N SER A 7 -3.91 -3.74 0.10
CA SER A 7 -4.89 -4.61 0.78
C SER A 7 -4.69 -6.11 0.50
N SER A 8 -4.04 -6.46 -0.61
CA SER A 8 -3.79 -7.85 -1.00
C SER A 8 -2.40 -8.35 -0.61
N GLU A 9 -1.40 -7.46 -0.55
CA GLU A 9 0.02 -7.82 -0.35
C GLU A 9 0.59 -7.36 0.99
N GLY A 10 -0.15 -6.50 1.70
CA GLY A 10 0.30 -5.92 2.97
C GLY A 10 1.23 -4.73 2.78
N SER A 11 2.12 -4.51 3.72
CA SER A 11 2.95 -3.32 3.81
C SER A 11 4.09 -3.26 2.81
N VAL A 12 4.33 -2.06 2.27
CA VAL A 12 5.49 -1.78 1.41
C VAL A 12 6.74 -1.62 2.27
N THR A 13 7.41 -2.74 2.50
CA THR A 13 8.49 -2.88 3.48
C THR A 13 9.63 -1.87 3.30
N ALA A 14 10.02 -1.58 2.06
CA ALA A 14 11.10 -0.63 1.77
C ALA A 14 10.77 0.80 2.22
N VAL A 15 9.51 1.22 2.06
CA VAL A 15 9.04 2.54 2.50
C VAL A 15 8.93 2.61 4.02
N MET A 16 8.42 1.54 4.65
CA MET A 16 8.35 1.47 6.10
C MET A 16 9.74 1.60 6.75
N ASP A 17 10.74 0.91 6.21
CA ASP A 17 12.11 0.99 6.73
C ASP A 17 12.69 2.41 6.65
N LEU A 18 12.35 3.18 5.63
CA LEU A 18 12.80 4.58 5.50
C LEU A 18 12.19 5.49 6.57
N PHE A 19 10.98 5.23 7.05
CA PHE A 19 10.38 6.03 8.12
C PHE A 19 11.16 5.98 9.45
N VAL A 20 11.97 4.95 9.68
CA VAL A 20 12.80 4.85 10.90
C VAL A 20 13.74 6.06 11.01
N THR A 21 14.40 6.43 9.93
CA THR A 21 15.44 7.47 9.89
C THR A 21 14.99 8.78 9.26
N SER A 22 13.97 8.76 8.39
CA SER A 22 13.49 9.95 7.68
C SER A 22 12.94 11.02 8.65
N PRO A 23 13.28 12.30 8.48
CA PRO A 23 12.68 13.39 9.25
C PRO A 23 11.33 13.84 8.68
N LEU A 24 10.90 13.28 7.55
CA LEU A 24 9.65 13.64 6.90
C LEU A 24 8.45 13.10 7.67
N LYS A 25 7.35 13.82 7.59
CA LYS A 25 6.05 13.47 8.19
C LYS A 25 5.06 13.02 7.13
N ILE A 26 4.10 12.20 7.54
CA ILE A 26 2.92 11.89 6.74
C ILE A 26 1.94 13.06 6.94
N CYS A 27 1.59 13.74 5.85
CA CYS A 27 0.71 14.92 5.86
C CYS A 27 -0.69 14.61 5.34
N ALA A 28 -0.85 13.53 4.58
CA ALA A 28 -2.13 13.04 4.08
C ALA A 28 -2.02 11.57 3.66
N GLN A 29 -3.16 10.92 3.46
CA GLN A 29 -3.24 9.63 2.81
C GLN A 29 -4.14 9.70 1.57
N ILE A 30 -3.87 8.80 0.62
CA ILE A 30 -4.68 8.63 -0.60
C ILE A 30 -4.90 7.13 -0.76
N ASN A 31 -6.15 6.72 -0.85
CA ASN A 31 -6.54 5.35 -1.15
C ASN A 31 -6.86 5.24 -2.63
N LEU A 32 -6.13 4.40 -3.36
CA LEU A 32 -6.31 4.17 -4.78
C LEU A 32 -6.76 2.74 -5.03
N ASN A 33 -7.94 2.58 -5.60
CA ASN A 33 -8.41 1.28 -6.08
C ASN A 33 -7.59 0.89 -7.31
N ILE A 34 -6.93 -0.26 -7.22
CA ILE A 34 -6.12 -0.81 -8.30
C ILE A 34 -7.01 -1.67 -9.18
N ARG A 35 -7.17 -1.25 -10.43
CA ARG A 35 -7.92 -1.96 -11.45
C ARG A 35 -7.00 -2.37 -12.57
N ASN A 36 -7.17 -3.59 -13.04
CA ASN A 36 -6.45 -4.11 -14.19
C ASN A 36 -7.42 -4.35 -15.34
N SER A 37 -7.03 -3.95 -16.54
CA SER A 37 -7.79 -4.11 -17.76
C SER A 37 -7.00 -4.90 -18.79
N LEU A 38 -7.70 -5.63 -19.64
CA LEU A 38 -7.15 -6.21 -20.86
C LEU A 38 -7.12 -5.15 -21.95
N MET A 39 -5.94 -4.90 -22.50
CA MET A 39 -5.72 -3.85 -23.52
C MET A 39 -4.99 -4.42 -24.72
N ALA A 40 -5.48 -4.12 -25.93
CA ALA A 40 -4.85 -4.53 -27.19
C ALA A 40 -5.22 -3.60 -28.33
N ASP A 41 -4.46 -3.69 -29.43
CA ASP A 41 -4.77 -3.04 -30.72
C ASP A 41 -5.22 -4.06 -31.78
N ILE A 42 -5.79 -5.17 -31.32
CA ILE A 42 -6.31 -6.27 -32.15
C ILE A 42 -7.61 -6.80 -31.53
N PRO A 43 -8.45 -7.49 -32.30
CA PRO A 43 -9.62 -8.20 -31.80
C PRO A 43 -9.24 -9.29 -30.78
N ARG A 44 -10.12 -9.49 -29.79
CA ARG A 44 -9.91 -10.43 -28.66
C ARG A 44 -9.56 -11.86 -29.09
N GLU A 45 -10.19 -12.35 -30.14
CA GLU A 45 -10.02 -13.71 -30.68
C GLU A 45 -8.63 -13.94 -31.29
N HIS A 46 -7.91 -12.88 -31.59
CA HIS A 46 -6.55 -12.95 -32.16
C HIS A 46 -5.46 -12.90 -31.09
N ILE A 47 -5.82 -12.71 -29.81
CA ILE A 47 -4.84 -12.67 -28.72
C ILE A 47 -4.20 -14.05 -28.54
N ARG A 48 -2.85 -14.05 -28.51
CA ARG A 48 -1.99 -15.21 -28.32
C ARG A 48 -0.93 -15.00 -27.25
N ILE A 49 -0.59 -13.74 -26.98
CA ILE A 49 0.46 -13.33 -26.04
C ILE A 49 -0.11 -12.30 -25.09
N LEU A 50 0.11 -12.50 -23.78
CA LEU A 50 -0.27 -11.55 -22.72
C LEU A 50 0.98 -11.05 -22.01
N TYR A 51 1.28 -9.78 -22.16
CA TYR A 51 2.35 -9.07 -21.45
C TYR A 51 1.83 -8.45 -20.16
N SER A 52 2.55 -8.64 -19.05
CA SER A 52 2.34 -7.85 -17.84
C SER A 52 3.50 -7.96 -16.84
N HIS A 53 3.44 -7.15 -15.79
CA HIS A 53 4.28 -7.33 -14.61
C HIS A 53 3.86 -8.61 -13.86
N PRO A 54 4.81 -9.40 -13.28
CA PRO A 54 4.50 -10.65 -12.57
C PRO A 54 3.40 -10.53 -11.53
N GLN A 55 3.36 -9.41 -10.81
CA GLN A 55 2.33 -9.11 -9.82
C GLN A 55 0.92 -9.08 -10.43
N VAL A 56 0.74 -8.42 -11.57
CA VAL A 56 -0.57 -8.34 -12.25
C VAL A 56 -0.95 -9.70 -12.83
N LEU A 57 0.00 -10.46 -13.40
CA LEU A 57 -0.25 -11.83 -13.85
C LEU A 57 -0.73 -12.71 -12.69
N GLY A 58 -0.16 -12.54 -11.50
CA GLY A 58 -0.62 -13.22 -10.29
C GLY A 58 -2.04 -12.82 -9.88
N GLN A 59 -2.36 -11.52 -9.94
CA GLN A 59 -3.66 -10.96 -9.56
C GLN A 59 -4.79 -11.29 -10.56
N THR A 60 -4.45 -11.68 -11.79
CA THR A 60 -5.39 -12.00 -12.88
C THR A 60 -5.34 -13.48 -13.29
N ARG A 61 -4.67 -14.32 -12.50
CA ARG A 61 -4.35 -15.70 -12.86
C ARG A 61 -5.58 -16.53 -13.21
N ASN A 62 -6.61 -16.50 -12.36
CA ASN A 62 -7.83 -17.29 -12.57
C ASN A 62 -8.64 -16.76 -13.76
N TRP A 63 -8.66 -15.43 -13.95
CA TRP A 63 -9.29 -14.81 -15.09
C TRP A 63 -8.58 -15.21 -16.40
N ILE A 64 -7.24 -15.17 -16.46
CA ILE A 64 -6.43 -15.60 -17.61
C ILE A 64 -6.72 -17.07 -17.95
N GLN A 65 -6.71 -17.94 -16.94
CA GLN A 65 -6.94 -19.36 -17.15
C GLN A 65 -8.32 -19.67 -17.74
N ARG A 66 -9.33 -18.88 -17.40
CA ARG A 66 -10.69 -19.05 -17.95
C ARG A 66 -10.85 -18.50 -19.36
N HIS A 67 -10.20 -17.38 -19.68
CA HIS A 67 -10.44 -16.64 -20.93
C HIS A 67 -9.34 -16.84 -21.99
N PHE A 68 -8.12 -17.13 -21.57
CA PHE A 68 -6.94 -17.28 -22.41
C PHE A 68 -6.05 -18.45 -21.97
N PRO A 69 -6.60 -19.69 -21.85
CA PRO A 69 -5.86 -20.83 -21.33
C PRO A 69 -4.61 -21.23 -22.14
N ASN A 70 -4.57 -20.84 -23.41
CA ASN A 70 -3.49 -21.16 -24.36
C ASN A 70 -2.60 -19.97 -24.72
N ALA A 71 -2.81 -18.81 -24.09
CA ALA A 71 -1.97 -17.65 -24.35
C ALA A 71 -0.60 -17.80 -23.69
N GLU A 72 0.43 -17.37 -24.39
CA GLU A 72 1.76 -17.20 -23.83
C GLU A 72 1.77 -16.04 -22.84
N LEU A 73 2.27 -16.27 -21.62
CA LEU A 73 2.41 -15.25 -20.59
C LEU A 73 3.85 -14.75 -20.57
N VAL A 74 4.04 -13.48 -20.85
CA VAL A 74 5.38 -12.87 -20.90
C VAL A 74 5.51 -11.81 -19.82
N GLU A 75 6.41 -12.08 -18.88
CA GLU A 75 6.71 -11.14 -17.80
C GLU A 75 7.51 -9.92 -18.29
N THR A 76 7.15 -8.75 -17.77
CA THR A 76 7.82 -7.49 -18.06
C THR A 76 8.19 -6.77 -16.78
N SER A 77 9.16 -5.86 -16.86
CA SER A 77 9.63 -5.09 -15.70
C SER A 77 8.61 -4.08 -15.16
N SER A 78 7.56 -3.76 -15.96
CA SER A 78 6.45 -2.88 -15.56
C SER A 78 5.24 -3.08 -16.47
N THR A 79 4.05 -2.72 -15.99
CA THR A 79 2.83 -2.69 -16.83
C THR A 79 2.93 -1.69 -17.98
N THR A 80 3.67 -0.60 -17.81
CA THR A 80 4.00 0.35 -18.88
C THR A 80 4.78 -0.33 -20.01
N LYS A 81 5.83 -1.09 -19.67
CA LYS A 81 6.59 -1.84 -20.68
C LYS A 81 5.73 -2.88 -21.38
N ALA A 82 4.82 -3.53 -20.62
CA ALA A 82 3.85 -4.47 -21.20
C ALA A 82 2.97 -3.82 -22.27
N SER A 83 2.44 -2.63 -22.01
CA SER A 83 1.58 -1.91 -22.95
C SER A 83 2.33 -1.47 -24.22
N ILE A 84 3.59 -1.03 -24.06
CA ILE A 84 4.45 -0.72 -25.21
C ILE A 84 4.66 -1.96 -26.09
N LEU A 85 5.04 -3.08 -25.48
CA LEU A 85 5.27 -4.34 -26.20
C LEU A 85 4.00 -4.89 -26.85
N ALA A 86 2.84 -4.76 -26.20
CA ALA A 86 1.57 -5.15 -26.78
C ALA A 86 1.25 -4.35 -28.06
N LYS A 87 1.55 -3.05 -28.05
CA LYS A 87 1.37 -2.20 -29.25
C LYS A 87 2.35 -2.56 -30.36
N GLU A 88 3.63 -2.72 -30.04
CA GLU A 88 4.69 -3.07 -30.99
C GLU A 88 4.48 -4.43 -31.64
N ASN A 89 3.94 -5.41 -30.89
CA ASN A 89 3.75 -6.80 -31.32
C ASN A 89 2.28 -7.14 -31.64
N ALA A 90 1.43 -6.14 -31.90
CA ALA A 90 0.00 -6.36 -32.18
C ALA A 90 -0.22 -7.38 -33.33
N ALA A 91 0.57 -7.32 -34.40
CA ALA A 91 0.50 -8.28 -35.51
C ALA A 91 0.81 -9.74 -35.14
N MET A 92 1.49 -9.95 -34.01
CA MET A 92 1.80 -11.28 -33.44
C MET A 92 0.73 -11.79 -32.48
N GLY A 93 -0.34 -11.06 -32.27
CA GLY A 93 -1.40 -11.43 -31.34
C GLY A 93 -1.13 -10.98 -29.92
N ALA A 94 -0.47 -9.85 -29.71
CA ALA A 94 -0.09 -9.35 -28.39
C ALA A 94 -1.15 -8.46 -27.76
N ALA A 95 -1.35 -8.65 -26.44
CA ALA A 95 -2.17 -7.81 -25.57
C ALA A 95 -1.43 -7.56 -24.27
N SER A 96 -1.89 -6.59 -23.48
CA SER A 96 -1.35 -6.28 -22.15
C SER A 96 -2.43 -6.30 -21.07
N LEU A 97 -2.01 -6.62 -19.85
CA LEU A 97 -2.81 -6.46 -18.64
C LEU A 97 -2.19 -5.37 -17.76
N GLY A 98 -3.03 -4.44 -17.28
CA GLY A 98 -2.55 -3.35 -16.43
C GLY A 98 -3.57 -2.25 -16.23
N CYS A 99 -3.09 -1.10 -15.71
CA CYS A 99 -3.93 0.06 -15.46
C CYS A 99 -4.59 0.59 -16.77
N PRO A 100 -5.90 0.86 -16.78
CA PRO A 100 -6.61 1.33 -17.96
C PRO A 100 -6.04 2.63 -18.55
N LEU A 101 -5.41 3.50 -17.74
CA LEU A 101 -4.73 4.71 -18.22
C LEU A 101 -3.67 4.41 -19.29
N ALA A 102 -3.06 3.22 -19.25
CA ALA A 102 -2.06 2.83 -20.24
C ALA A 102 -2.65 2.67 -21.66
N ALA A 103 -3.94 2.35 -21.78
CA ALA A 103 -4.61 2.28 -23.07
C ALA A 103 -4.60 3.65 -23.76
N GLU A 104 -4.97 4.70 -23.05
CA GLU A 104 -4.95 6.07 -23.55
C GLU A 104 -3.53 6.52 -23.94
N LEU A 105 -2.55 6.29 -23.03
CA LEU A 105 -1.17 6.74 -23.23
C LEU A 105 -0.44 6.05 -24.39
N PHE A 106 -0.77 4.79 -24.67
CA PHE A 106 -0.07 3.98 -25.70
C PHE A 106 -0.93 3.64 -26.90
N GLY A 107 -2.14 4.18 -26.99
CA GLY A 107 -3.04 3.99 -28.14
C GLY A 107 -3.50 2.53 -28.29
N LEU A 108 -3.81 1.88 -27.16
CA LEU A 108 -4.46 0.58 -27.11
C LEU A 108 -5.96 0.74 -26.84
N ASN A 109 -6.75 -0.25 -27.23
CA ASN A 109 -8.16 -0.32 -26.86
C ASN A 109 -8.33 -1.13 -25.59
N ILE A 110 -9.17 -0.68 -24.68
CA ILE A 110 -9.61 -1.49 -23.54
C ILE A 110 -10.64 -2.49 -24.07
N LEU A 111 -10.31 -3.77 -23.99
CA LEU A 111 -11.18 -4.86 -24.43
C LEU A 111 -12.06 -5.38 -23.30
N GLU A 112 -11.56 -5.33 -22.06
CA GLU A 112 -12.30 -5.72 -20.86
C GLU A 112 -11.69 -4.99 -19.64
N GLU A 113 -12.56 -4.45 -18.79
CA GLU A 113 -12.18 -3.81 -17.53
C GLU A 113 -12.30 -4.79 -16.37
N ASP A 114 -11.62 -4.47 -15.26
CA ASP A 114 -11.74 -5.18 -13.98
C ASP A 114 -11.46 -6.69 -14.08
N VAL A 115 -10.37 -7.04 -14.78
CA VAL A 115 -9.96 -8.45 -15.01
C VAL A 115 -9.22 -9.09 -13.83
N GLN A 116 -9.03 -8.38 -12.72
CA GLN A 116 -8.42 -8.92 -11.50
C GLN A 116 -9.34 -9.94 -10.81
N ASP A 117 -8.73 -10.97 -10.21
CA ASP A 117 -9.45 -12.05 -9.53
C ASP A 117 -10.16 -11.58 -8.24
N GLN A 118 -9.62 -10.55 -7.58
CA GLN A 118 -10.18 -9.94 -6.37
C GLN A 118 -10.66 -8.52 -6.64
N SER A 119 -11.90 -8.21 -6.34
CA SER A 119 -12.51 -6.89 -6.55
C SER A 119 -11.99 -5.81 -5.59
N CYS A 120 -11.46 -6.20 -4.43
CA CYS A 120 -10.98 -5.30 -3.39
C CYS A 120 -9.46 -5.25 -3.38
N ASN A 121 -8.87 -4.51 -4.34
CA ASN A 121 -7.44 -4.24 -4.35
C ASN A 121 -7.21 -2.74 -4.22
N THR A 122 -6.89 -2.29 -3.01
CA THR A 122 -6.64 -0.87 -2.72
C THR A 122 -5.21 -0.69 -2.26
N THR A 123 -4.51 0.28 -2.83
CA THR A 123 -3.21 0.72 -2.34
C THR A 123 -3.37 2.03 -1.59
N ARG A 124 -2.90 2.04 -0.34
CA ARG A 124 -2.80 3.24 0.48
C ARG A 124 -1.45 3.91 0.23
N PHE A 125 -1.50 5.17 -0.14
CA PHE A 125 -0.34 6.03 -0.34
C PHE A 125 -0.26 7.05 0.79
N ALA A 126 0.95 7.34 1.25
CA ALA A 126 1.25 8.46 2.13
C ALA A 126 1.77 9.65 1.32
N VAL A 127 1.22 10.82 1.57
CA VAL A 127 1.80 12.10 1.13
C VAL A 127 2.76 12.52 2.22
N ILE A 128 4.04 12.63 1.90
CA ILE A 128 5.10 12.98 2.85
C ILE A 128 5.59 14.41 2.64
N GLY A 129 5.84 15.11 3.73
CA GLY A 129 6.28 16.49 3.73
C GLY A 129 7.03 16.87 5.00
N ARG A 130 7.30 18.16 5.18
CA ARG A 130 7.95 18.70 6.39
C ARG A 130 6.99 19.43 7.30
N GLN A 131 5.79 19.73 6.80
CA GLN A 131 4.77 20.49 7.53
C GLN A 131 3.95 19.58 8.43
N GLU A 132 3.49 20.14 9.54
CA GLU A 132 2.50 19.52 10.40
C GLU A 132 1.10 19.90 9.89
N THR A 133 0.16 19.00 10.13
CA THR A 133 -1.24 19.19 9.76
C THR A 133 -2.03 19.74 10.93
N GLN A 134 -3.18 20.31 10.66
CA GLN A 134 -4.16 20.72 11.67
C GLN A 134 -5.24 19.63 11.81
N PRO A 135 -5.88 19.53 12.99
CA PRO A 135 -7.00 18.61 13.17
C PRO A 135 -8.10 18.83 12.14
N SER A 136 -8.62 17.74 11.58
CA SER A 136 -9.72 17.75 10.61
C SER A 136 -11.06 17.30 11.21
N GLY A 137 -11.03 16.78 12.44
CA GLY A 137 -12.19 16.22 13.13
C GLY A 137 -12.37 14.71 12.92
N ARG A 138 -11.75 14.14 11.88
CA ARG A 138 -11.62 12.69 11.67
C ARG A 138 -10.21 12.41 11.18
N ASP A 139 -9.32 12.13 12.12
CA ASP A 139 -7.90 12.02 11.87
C ASP A 139 -7.36 10.64 12.22
N ARG A 140 -6.22 10.33 11.63
CA ARG A 140 -5.38 9.17 11.91
C ARG A 140 -3.98 9.67 12.25
N THR A 141 -3.38 9.08 13.26
CA THR A 141 -1.97 9.33 13.60
C THR A 141 -1.17 8.06 13.43
N SER A 142 -0.12 8.15 12.63
CA SER A 142 0.86 7.07 12.48
C SER A 142 2.03 7.29 13.42
N LEU A 143 2.37 6.25 14.17
CA LEU A 143 3.45 6.20 15.15
C LEU A 143 4.44 5.11 14.78
N LEU A 144 5.69 5.33 15.14
CA LEU A 144 6.73 4.32 15.15
C LEU A 144 7.28 4.22 16.57
N ILE A 145 7.17 3.04 17.17
CA ILE A 145 7.67 2.81 18.53
C ILE A 145 8.67 1.68 18.57
N ARG A 146 9.57 1.75 19.53
CA ARG A 146 10.43 0.66 19.96
C ARG A 146 10.15 0.38 21.44
N ILE A 147 10.00 -0.89 21.75
CA ILE A 147 9.72 -1.34 23.14
C ILE A 147 10.82 -2.26 23.63
N GLN A 148 10.95 -2.40 24.94
CA GLN A 148 11.87 -3.37 25.51
C GLN A 148 11.40 -4.80 25.21
N HIS A 149 12.34 -5.68 24.87
CA HIS A 149 12.04 -7.09 24.61
C HIS A 149 11.85 -7.84 25.94
N LYS A 150 10.68 -7.68 26.56
CA LYS A 150 10.27 -8.32 27.80
C LYS A 150 8.82 -8.80 27.70
N PRO A 151 8.48 -9.90 28.41
CA PRO A 151 7.09 -10.35 28.51
C PRO A 151 6.18 -9.22 29.03
N GLY A 152 5.04 -9.03 28.36
CA GLY A 152 4.02 -8.05 28.76
C GLY A 152 4.20 -6.65 28.17
N THR A 153 5.38 -6.24 27.68
CA THR A 153 5.60 -4.85 27.22
C THR A 153 4.66 -4.43 26.08
N LEU A 154 4.40 -5.31 25.11
CA LEU A 154 3.45 -5.00 24.04
C LEU A 154 2.00 -4.89 24.57
N ALA A 155 1.65 -5.69 25.57
CA ALA A 155 0.34 -5.60 26.21
C ALA A 155 0.15 -4.24 26.90
N GLU A 156 1.19 -3.73 27.60
CA GLU A 156 1.13 -2.39 28.21
C GLU A 156 0.93 -1.29 27.16
N VAL A 157 1.61 -1.37 26.02
CA VAL A 157 1.41 -0.44 24.90
C VAL A 157 -0.05 -0.44 24.43
N VAL A 158 -0.65 -1.62 24.20
CA VAL A 158 -2.05 -1.73 23.77
C VAL A 158 -3.01 -1.23 24.86
N ASN A 159 -2.71 -1.52 26.14
CA ASN A 159 -3.50 -1.08 27.28
C ASN A 159 -3.50 0.45 27.42
N CYS A 160 -2.43 1.17 27.03
CA CYS A 160 -2.44 2.65 27.01
C CYS A 160 -3.56 3.19 26.14
N PHE A 161 -3.72 2.65 24.93
CA PHE A 161 -4.80 3.05 24.03
C PHE A 161 -6.18 2.72 24.60
N GLN A 162 -6.33 1.55 25.20
CA GLN A 162 -7.58 1.14 25.84
C GLN A 162 -7.97 2.05 27.01
N ARG A 163 -7.01 2.37 27.92
CA ARG A 163 -7.27 3.21 29.11
C ARG A 163 -7.79 4.60 28.73
N HIS A 164 -7.31 5.14 27.62
CA HIS A 164 -7.73 6.45 27.13
C HIS A 164 -8.89 6.37 26.11
N ASN A 165 -9.51 5.19 25.94
CA ASN A 165 -10.57 4.96 24.95
C ASN A 165 -10.17 5.40 23.52
N ASN A 166 -8.90 5.23 23.17
CA ASN A 166 -8.36 5.55 21.86
C ASN A 166 -8.34 4.28 20.98
N ASN A 167 -8.91 4.35 19.79
CA ASN A 167 -8.95 3.20 18.90
C ASN A 167 -7.59 3.00 18.21
N LEU A 168 -7.04 1.80 18.33
CA LEU A 168 -5.85 1.35 17.62
C LEU A 168 -6.31 0.72 16.30
N ILE A 169 -6.05 1.40 15.17
CA ILE A 169 -6.53 1.01 13.84
C ILE A 169 -5.64 -0.10 13.26
N ARG A 170 -4.32 0.01 13.46
CA ARG A 170 -3.33 -0.91 12.90
C ARG A 170 -2.15 -1.06 13.83
N ILE A 171 -1.60 -2.26 13.87
CA ILE A 171 -0.30 -2.54 14.49
C ILE A 171 0.48 -3.53 13.62
N GLU A 172 1.72 -3.22 13.35
CA GLU A 172 2.64 -4.07 12.59
C GLU A 172 4.01 -4.09 13.23
N SER A 173 4.53 -5.28 13.49
CA SER A 173 5.89 -5.46 13.99
C SER A 173 6.88 -5.71 12.86
N ARG A 174 8.06 -5.09 12.95
CA ARG A 174 9.15 -5.28 11.99
C ARG A 174 10.51 -5.35 12.69
N PRO A 175 11.46 -6.16 12.18
CA PRO A 175 12.85 -6.09 12.64
C PRO A 175 13.41 -4.68 12.49
N SER A 176 14.12 -4.18 13.51
CA SER A 176 14.63 -2.80 13.49
C SER A 176 15.71 -2.53 12.46
N LYS A 177 16.39 -3.57 11.96
CA LYS A 177 17.56 -3.54 11.07
C LYS A 177 18.74 -2.69 11.57
N VAL A 178 18.58 -2.03 12.70
CA VAL A 178 19.64 -1.21 13.35
C VAL A 178 20.28 -2.00 14.49
N ILE A 179 19.49 -2.75 15.23
CA ILE A 179 19.94 -3.58 16.33
C ILE A 179 19.39 -4.99 16.12
N ASN A 180 20.27 -6.00 16.21
CA ASN A 180 19.88 -7.40 16.04
C ASN A 180 18.86 -7.81 17.13
N TRP A 181 17.82 -8.50 16.67
CA TRP A 181 16.73 -9.04 17.53
C TRP A 181 15.85 -7.98 18.20
N GLU A 182 15.97 -6.70 17.84
CA GLU A 182 15.00 -5.68 18.22
C GLU A 182 13.91 -5.50 17.16
N TYR A 183 12.72 -5.18 17.65
CA TYR A 183 11.55 -4.91 16.81
C TYR A 183 11.10 -3.46 16.97
N VAL A 184 10.66 -2.88 15.89
CA VAL A 184 9.89 -1.64 15.86
C VAL A 184 8.45 -1.96 15.52
N PHE A 185 7.53 -1.18 16.06
CA PHE A 185 6.10 -1.31 15.79
C PHE A 185 5.59 -0.06 15.11
N TYR A 186 4.94 -0.25 13.98
CA TYR A 186 4.17 0.79 13.31
C TYR A 186 2.74 0.69 13.81
N ILE A 187 2.22 1.80 14.31
CA ILE A 187 0.90 1.88 14.91
C ILE A 187 0.15 3.01 14.23
N ASP A 188 -1.07 2.73 13.75
CA ASP A 188 -2.01 3.76 13.36
C ASP A 188 -3.11 3.82 14.43
N ALA A 189 -3.30 4.99 15.02
CA ALA A 189 -4.32 5.26 16.01
C ALA A 189 -5.32 6.31 15.49
N ALA A 190 -6.56 6.24 15.93
CA ALA A 190 -7.56 7.23 15.63
C ALA A 190 -7.28 8.55 16.35
N GLY A 191 -7.54 9.68 15.69
CA GLY A 191 -7.42 11.02 16.23
C GLY A 191 -6.12 11.73 15.89
N HIS A 192 -6.11 13.04 16.18
CA HIS A 192 -4.98 13.92 15.97
C HIS A 192 -4.18 14.09 17.27
N ILE A 193 -2.84 14.23 17.17
CA ILE A 193 -1.97 14.40 18.35
C ILE A 193 -2.29 15.62 19.22
N GLN A 194 -2.95 16.62 18.65
CA GLN A 194 -3.35 17.85 19.37
C GLN A 194 -4.69 17.71 20.09
N GLU A 195 -5.44 16.64 19.87
CA GLU A 195 -6.78 16.41 20.40
C GLU A 195 -6.85 15.18 21.31
N SER A 196 -7.75 15.22 22.28
CA SER A 196 -8.13 14.06 23.09
C SER A 196 -8.94 13.07 22.21
N PRO A 197 -8.79 11.72 22.39
CA PRO A 197 -8.04 11.10 23.48
C PRO A 197 -6.54 10.90 23.20
N LEU A 198 -6.07 11.06 21.96
CA LEU A 198 -4.69 10.69 21.58
C LEU A 198 -3.64 11.55 22.29
N ARG A 199 -3.90 12.86 22.45
CA ARG A 199 -3.01 13.78 23.19
C ARG A 199 -2.71 13.28 24.60
N GLU A 200 -3.68 12.62 25.25
CA GLU A 200 -3.55 12.06 26.61
C GLU A 200 -2.88 10.68 26.61
N THR A 201 -3.04 9.92 25.53
CA THR A 201 -2.43 8.59 25.37
C THR A 201 -0.91 8.67 25.21
N LEU A 202 -0.41 9.66 24.44
CA LEU A 202 1.00 9.72 24.06
C LEU A 202 1.99 9.82 25.24
N PRO A 203 1.77 10.64 26.27
CA PRO A 203 2.69 10.73 27.42
C PRO A 203 2.80 9.41 28.22
N GLU A 204 1.71 8.66 28.32
CA GLU A 204 1.72 7.35 28.96
C GLU A 204 2.42 6.31 28.07
N LEU A 205 2.13 6.31 26.79
CA LEU A 205 2.77 5.43 25.81
C LEU A 205 4.29 5.60 25.79
N GLU A 206 4.79 6.83 25.91
CA GLU A 206 6.22 7.14 25.93
C GLU A 206 6.94 6.46 27.11
N GLN A 207 6.28 6.29 28.25
CA GLN A 207 6.87 5.60 29.41
C GLN A 207 7.13 4.11 29.18
N HIS A 208 6.39 3.48 28.25
CA HIS A 208 6.54 2.07 27.88
C HIS A 208 7.44 1.85 26.67
N CYS A 209 7.92 2.93 26.03
CA CYS A 209 8.73 2.88 24.82
C CYS A 209 10.18 3.27 25.08
N SER A 210 11.13 2.58 24.47
CA SER A 210 12.53 3.05 24.37
C SER A 210 12.71 4.09 23.27
N MET A 211 11.76 4.17 22.34
CA MET A 211 11.66 5.21 21.30
C MET A 211 10.19 5.38 20.91
N LEU A 212 9.72 6.61 20.85
CA LEU A 212 8.44 7.01 20.29
C LEU A 212 8.69 8.07 19.22
N LYS A 213 8.28 7.81 18.00
CA LYS A 213 8.36 8.74 16.87
C LYS A 213 6.99 8.93 16.26
N ILE A 214 6.51 10.16 16.23
CA ILE A 214 5.28 10.53 15.52
C ILE A 214 5.64 10.70 14.05
N LEU A 215 5.08 9.82 13.20
CA LEU A 215 5.27 9.87 11.75
C LEU A 215 4.36 10.92 11.11
N GLY A 216 3.23 11.23 11.70
CA GLY A 216 2.31 12.29 11.30
C GLY A 216 0.89 12.03 11.78
N SER A 217 0.11 13.13 11.91
CA SER A 217 -1.34 13.09 12.04
C SER A 217 -1.94 13.68 10.78
N TYR A 218 -3.01 13.10 10.25
CA TYR A 218 -3.60 13.51 8.98
C TYR A 218 -5.04 13.04 8.88
N ALA A 219 -5.83 13.69 8.01
CA ALA A 219 -7.22 13.32 7.79
C ALA A 219 -7.34 11.84 7.38
N ASP A 220 -8.25 11.12 8.05
CA ASP A 220 -8.57 9.72 7.75
C ASP A 220 -9.58 9.66 6.61
N THR A 221 -9.22 9.01 5.52
CA THR A 221 -10.02 8.88 4.30
C THR A 221 -10.67 7.51 4.12
N ASP A 222 -10.58 6.65 5.15
CA ASP A 222 -11.22 5.31 5.15
C ASP A 222 -12.69 5.36 5.50
#